data_d59015d26a0dc49836a815dab6902a2f
#
_entry.id   d59015d26a0dc49836a815dab6902a2f
#
_cell.length_a   1.000
_cell.length_b   1.000
_cell.length_c   1.000
_cell.angle_alpha   90.00
_cell.angle_beta   90.00
_cell.angle_gamma   90.00
#
_symmetry.space_group_name_H-M   'P 1'
#
loop_
_entity.id
_entity.type
_entity.pdbx_description
1 polymer ?
#
loop_
_entity_poly.entity_id
_entity_poly.type
_entity_poly.pdbx_seq_one_letter_code
_entity_poly.pdbx_strand_id
1 'polypeptide(L)'
;MTLAVEAKGLVKHYSGRGGVVEAVRGVDLQVDAGEVFGFLGPNGAGKSTTVRMLTTLMSITSGSASVAGVDVAADPDGARRRMGVALQEAGLDPRQTGRELLVLQARLFGSTRSAAAGRAQELLELVDLVEAADRRIKGYSGGMKRRLDLASALVHEPEVLFLDEPTTGLDPASRLTVWEELRRINARGTTIFLTTQYLEEADQLCDRLAIIDDGRIVREGTPMELKAELRQRRALTYEPTLDEVFLDVTGRTRERVAGDVQEVQA
;
A
#
# COMPACT_ATOMS: atom_id res chain seq x y z
N MET A 1 -0.30 17.68 -14.50
CA MET A 1 -0.64 17.01 -13.23
C MET A 1 0.64 16.87 -12.44
N THR A 2 0.58 16.96 -11.12
CA THR A 2 1.77 16.82 -10.26
C THR A 2 1.89 15.34 -9.89
N LEU A 3 3.07 14.73 -10.13
CA LEU A 3 3.31 13.35 -9.76
C LEU A 3 3.56 13.25 -8.25
N ALA A 4 2.84 12.35 -7.58
CA ALA A 4 3.05 12.00 -6.17
C ALA A 4 4.13 10.94 -6.01
N VAL A 5 4.21 9.97 -6.94
CA VAL A 5 5.28 8.97 -6.98
C VAL A 5 5.79 8.83 -8.41
N GLU A 6 7.10 8.82 -8.59
CA GLU A 6 7.73 8.50 -9.86
C GLU A 6 8.86 7.49 -9.63
N ALA A 7 8.94 6.45 -10.47
CA ALA A 7 10.05 5.53 -10.53
C ALA A 7 10.49 5.38 -12.00
N LYS A 8 11.80 5.33 -12.24
CA LYS A 8 12.39 5.20 -13.58
C LYS A 8 13.44 4.10 -13.58
N GLY A 9 13.16 3.01 -14.32
CA GLY A 9 14.04 1.88 -14.47
C GLY A 9 14.44 1.25 -13.12
N LEU A 10 13.51 1.19 -12.17
CA LEU A 10 13.80 0.79 -10.79
C LEU A 10 14.20 -0.69 -10.73
N VAL A 11 15.37 -0.98 -10.16
CA VAL A 11 15.92 -2.33 -10.07
C VAL A 11 16.32 -2.66 -8.64
N LYS A 12 16.04 -3.91 -8.22
CA LYS A 12 16.56 -4.47 -6.99
C LYS A 12 17.10 -5.87 -7.19
N HIS A 13 18.38 -6.02 -6.87
CA HIS A 13 19.05 -7.31 -6.82
C HIS A 13 19.42 -7.65 -5.37
N TYR A 14 19.23 -8.92 -4.99
CA TYR A 14 19.73 -9.48 -3.75
C TYR A 14 20.86 -10.47 -4.07
N SER A 15 22.02 -10.28 -3.45
CA SER A 15 23.13 -11.20 -3.54
C SER A 15 23.12 -12.17 -2.37
N GLY A 16 23.10 -13.47 -2.61
CA GLY A 16 23.09 -14.51 -1.59
C GLY A 16 23.95 -15.70 -1.98
N ARG A 17 24.06 -16.70 -1.09
CA ARG A 17 24.83 -17.94 -1.34
C ARG A 17 24.34 -18.74 -2.55
N GLY A 18 23.10 -18.52 -3.01
CA GLY A 18 22.48 -19.17 -4.18
C GLY A 18 22.58 -18.38 -5.48
N GLY A 19 23.32 -17.25 -5.51
CA GLY A 19 23.43 -16.38 -6.68
C GLY A 19 22.71 -15.02 -6.49
N VAL A 20 22.46 -14.33 -7.59
CA VAL A 20 21.75 -13.06 -7.62
C VAL A 20 20.27 -13.31 -7.90
N VAL A 21 19.40 -12.79 -7.02
CA VAL A 21 17.96 -12.78 -7.22
C VAL A 21 17.55 -11.38 -7.66
N GLU A 22 16.99 -11.25 -8.85
CA GLU A 22 16.46 -10.02 -9.39
C GLU A 22 14.98 -9.85 -8.98
N ALA A 23 14.75 -9.20 -7.86
CA ALA A 23 13.40 -9.04 -7.32
C ALA A 23 12.57 -7.95 -8.01
N VAL A 24 13.24 -6.92 -8.56
CA VAL A 24 12.63 -5.84 -9.36
C VAL A 24 13.52 -5.59 -10.56
N ARG A 25 12.93 -5.58 -11.77
CA ARG A 25 13.64 -5.70 -13.04
C ARG A 25 13.31 -4.55 -14.00
N GLY A 26 13.57 -3.31 -13.57
CA GLY A 26 13.34 -2.13 -14.39
C GLY A 26 11.88 -1.68 -14.38
N VAL A 27 11.35 -1.37 -13.20
CA VAL A 27 10.00 -0.85 -13.04
C VAL A 27 10.00 0.65 -13.33
N ASP A 28 9.16 1.07 -14.30
CA ASP A 28 8.77 2.44 -14.55
C ASP A 28 7.35 2.64 -14.01
N LEU A 29 7.12 3.69 -13.22
CA LEU A 29 5.87 3.92 -12.53
C LEU A 29 5.64 5.42 -12.34
N GLN A 30 4.40 5.87 -12.55
CA GLN A 30 3.97 7.24 -12.29
C GLN A 30 2.60 7.21 -11.59
N VAL A 31 2.49 7.90 -10.45
CA VAL A 31 1.26 8.02 -9.67
C VAL A 31 0.93 9.50 -9.55
N ASP A 32 -0.27 9.87 -9.94
CA ASP A 32 -0.75 11.25 -9.86
C ASP A 32 -1.13 11.63 -8.41
N ALA A 33 -1.02 12.92 -8.09
CA ALA A 33 -1.41 13.40 -6.77
C ALA A 33 -2.94 13.26 -6.59
N GLY A 34 -3.32 12.69 -5.44
CA GLY A 34 -4.71 12.48 -5.05
C GLY A 34 -5.36 11.20 -5.59
N GLU A 35 -4.63 10.37 -6.38
CA GLU A 35 -5.21 9.10 -6.83
C GLU A 35 -5.02 7.96 -5.79
N VAL A 36 -5.88 6.97 -5.87
CA VAL A 36 -5.69 5.65 -5.23
C VAL A 36 -5.08 4.71 -6.27
N PHE A 37 -3.79 4.45 -6.13
CA PHE A 37 -3.04 3.59 -7.05
C PHE A 37 -2.80 2.19 -6.47
N GLY A 38 -3.19 1.17 -7.23
CA GLY A 38 -3.02 -0.23 -6.89
C GLY A 38 -1.77 -0.84 -7.52
N PHE A 39 -0.98 -1.58 -6.73
CA PHE A 39 0.15 -2.37 -7.23
C PHE A 39 -0.14 -3.85 -7.02
N LEU A 40 -0.74 -4.46 -8.03
CA LEU A 40 -1.33 -5.79 -7.98
C LEU A 40 -0.34 -6.84 -8.49
N GLY A 41 -0.24 -7.97 -7.81
CA GLY A 41 0.58 -9.08 -8.26
C GLY A 41 0.61 -10.24 -7.27
N PRO A 42 1.11 -11.42 -7.69
CA PRO A 42 1.22 -12.57 -6.83
C PRO A 42 2.33 -12.39 -5.78
N ASN A 43 2.39 -13.33 -4.84
CA ASN A 43 3.50 -13.39 -3.88
C ASN A 43 4.83 -13.60 -4.63
N GLY A 44 5.87 -12.88 -4.19
CA GLY A 44 7.18 -12.92 -4.83
C GLY A 44 7.31 -12.09 -6.12
N ALA A 45 6.25 -11.44 -6.61
CA ALA A 45 6.31 -10.62 -7.83
C ALA A 45 7.16 -9.34 -7.71
N GLY A 46 7.57 -8.94 -6.50
CA GLY A 46 8.37 -7.73 -6.26
C GLY A 46 7.60 -6.57 -5.64
N LYS A 47 6.32 -6.73 -5.28
CA LYS A 47 5.48 -5.66 -4.69
C LYS A 47 6.12 -5.02 -3.45
N SER A 48 6.28 -5.78 -2.37
CA SER A 48 6.83 -5.27 -1.11
C SER A 48 8.28 -4.77 -1.26
N THR A 49 9.06 -5.35 -2.17
CA THR A 49 10.40 -4.86 -2.49
C THR A 49 10.34 -3.47 -3.13
N THR A 50 9.44 -3.26 -4.07
CA THR A 50 9.22 -1.96 -4.71
C THR A 50 8.78 -0.91 -3.68
N VAL A 51 7.78 -1.22 -2.85
CA VAL A 51 7.33 -0.33 -1.76
C VAL A 51 8.48 0.01 -0.82
N ARG A 52 9.27 -0.97 -0.38
CA ARG A 52 10.42 -0.71 0.52
C ARG A 52 11.49 0.18 -0.09
N MET A 53 11.69 0.15 -1.41
CA MET A 53 12.59 1.09 -2.11
C MET A 53 11.98 2.49 -2.14
N LEU A 54 10.71 2.63 -2.53
CA LEU A 54 10.00 3.91 -2.57
C LEU A 54 9.92 4.57 -1.19
N THR A 55 9.74 3.77 -0.14
CA THR A 55 9.64 4.24 1.25
C THR A 55 10.99 4.37 1.97
N THR A 56 12.09 4.30 1.25
CA THR A 56 13.48 4.43 1.80
C THR A 56 13.87 3.36 2.82
N LEU A 57 13.10 2.29 2.95
CA LEU A 57 13.41 1.16 3.84
C LEU A 57 14.43 0.21 3.22
N MET A 58 14.71 0.38 1.92
CA MET A 58 15.65 -0.44 1.17
C MET A 58 16.36 0.39 0.10
N SER A 59 17.64 0.17 -0.07
CA SER A 59 18.41 0.84 -1.12
C SER A 59 18.02 0.33 -2.51
N ILE A 60 17.98 1.24 -3.48
CA ILE A 60 17.83 0.96 -4.90
C ILE A 60 19.16 0.40 -5.45
N THR A 61 19.12 -0.63 -6.31
CA THR A 61 20.32 -1.16 -6.99
C THR A 61 20.67 -0.31 -8.21
N SER A 62 19.66 0.02 -9.03
CA SER A 62 19.78 0.97 -10.14
C SER A 62 18.44 1.59 -10.48
N GLY A 63 18.43 2.65 -11.29
CA GLY A 63 17.27 3.48 -11.55
C GLY A 63 17.12 4.60 -10.51
N SER A 64 15.99 5.27 -10.52
CA SER A 64 15.68 6.38 -9.59
C SER A 64 14.23 6.36 -9.19
N ALA A 65 13.93 6.95 -8.02
CA ALA A 65 12.56 7.15 -7.57
C ALA A 65 12.42 8.46 -6.79
N SER A 66 11.25 9.08 -6.90
CA SER A 66 10.88 10.24 -6.10
C SER A 66 9.48 10.07 -5.51
N VAL A 67 9.27 10.65 -4.32
CA VAL A 67 7.99 10.71 -3.62
C VAL A 67 7.71 12.16 -3.25
N ALA A 68 6.54 12.65 -3.64
CA ALA A 68 6.15 14.05 -3.50
C ALA A 68 7.24 15.02 -4.02
N GLY A 69 7.87 14.68 -5.15
CA GLY A 69 8.94 15.45 -5.79
C GLY A 69 10.31 15.37 -5.12
N VAL A 70 10.48 14.54 -4.07
CA VAL A 70 11.75 14.35 -3.36
C VAL A 70 12.40 13.03 -3.78
N ASP A 71 13.65 13.07 -4.24
CA ASP A 71 14.42 11.86 -4.58
C ASP A 71 14.68 11.02 -3.32
N VAL A 72 14.23 9.76 -3.32
CA VAL A 72 14.28 8.89 -2.15
C VAL A 72 15.70 8.42 -1.79
N ALA A 73 16.64 8.47 -2.73
CA ALA A 73 18.02 8.09 -2.49
C ALA A 73 18.88 9.30 -2.08
N ALA A 74 18.64 10.48 -2.66
CA ALA A 74 19.39 11.69 -2.38
C ALA A 74 18.97 12.39 -1.08
N ASP A 75 17.66 12.44 -0.79
CA ASP A 75 17.09 13.01 0.45
C ASP A 75 16.05 12.09 1.08
N PRO A 76 16.47 10.96 1.67
CA PRO A 76 15.55 10.02 2.30
C PRO A 76 14.76 10.62 3.47
N ASP A 77 15.33 11.56 4.21
CA ASP A 77 14.65 12.20 5.34
C ASP A 77 13.60 13.20 4.87
N GLY A 78 13.87 13.94 3.79
CA GLY A 78 12.87 14.78 3.12
C GLY A 78 11.70 13.96 2.59
N ALA A 79 11.98 12.83 1.96
CA ALA A 79 10.96 11.91 1.46
C ALA A 79 10.10 11.33 2.60
N ARG A 80 10.71 10.86 3.70
CA ARG A 80 9.99 10.31 4.87
C ARG A 80 9.04 11.31 5.53
N ARG A 81 9.36 12.60 5.50
CA ARG A 81 8.46 13.64 6.03
C ARG A 81 7.22 13.85 5.20
N ARG A 82 7.21 13.42 3.94
CA ARG A 82 6.10 13.58 2.99
C ARG A 82 5.28 12.32 2.79
N MET A 83 5.74 11.18 3.32
CA MET A 83 5.06 9.89 3.18
C MET A 83 4.67 9.28 4.53
N GLY A 84 3.50 8.65 4.58
CA GLY A 84 3.11 7.72 5.64
C GLY A 84 3.29 6.29 5.14
N VAL A 85 3.61 5.36 6.04
CA VAL A 85 3.86 3.97 5.68
C VAL A 85 3.18 3.05 6.69
N ALA A 86 2.31 2.15 6.21
CA ALA A 86 1.74 1.06 6.99
C ALA A 86 2.08 -0.26 6.30
N LEU A 87 3.03 -1.00 6.88
CA LEU A 87 3.51 -2.28 6.34
C LEU A 87 2.59 -3.44 6.75
N GLN A 88 2.87 -4.63 6.21
CA GLN A 88 2.10 -5.84 6.49
C GLN A 88 2.06 -6.18 7.99
N GLU A 89 3.19 -6.02 8.70
CA GLU A 89 3.24 -6.18 10.16
C GLU A 89 3.19 -4.80 10.83
N ALA A 90 2.12 -4.55 11.58
CA ALA A 90 2.00 -3.32 12.36
C ALA A 90 2.96 -3.32 13.55
N GLY A 91 3.91 -2.40 13.57
CA GLY A 91 4.90 -2.23 14.64
C GLY A 91 4.34 -1.58 15.91
N LEU A 92 3.16 -2.00 16.38
CA LEU A 92 2.45 -1.41 17.50
C LEU A 92 2.94 -1.99 18.85
N ASP A 93 3.33 -1.14 19.81
CA ASP A 93 3.65 -1.60 21.17
C ASP A 93 2.36 -2.03 21.90
N PRO A 94 2.21 -3.32 22.25
CA PRO A 94 0.99 -3.84 22.89
C PRO A 94 0.74 -3.26 24.31
N ARG A 95 1.73 -2.61 24.90
CA ARG A 95 1.66 -2.01 26.24
C ARG A 95 1.11 -0.59 26.23
N GLN A 96 1.16 0.10 25.08
CA GLN A 96 0.59 1.44 24.92
C GLN A 96 -0.93 1.37 24.70
N THR A 97 -1.59 2.51 24.90
CA THR A 97 -2.95 2.75 24.41
C THR A 97 -2.88 3.35 22.99
N GLY A 98 -3.97 3.31 22.24
CA GLY A 98 -4.02 3.93 20.91
C GLY A 98 -3.73 5.44 20.98
N ARG A 99 -4.28 6.12 21.98
CA ARG A 99 -4.03 7.55 22.22
C ARG A 99 -2.58 7.84 22.54
N GLU A 100 -1.96 7.07 23.45
CA GLU A 100 -0.55 7.23 23.81
C GLU A 100 0.37 7.08 22.61
N LEU A 101 0.12 6.09 21.75
CA LEU A 101 0.87 5.86 20.53
C LEU A 101 0.81 7.07 19.59
N LEU A 102 -0.39 7.54 19.26
CA LEU A 102 -0.59 8.63 18.31
C LEU A 102 0.00 9.94 18.84
N VAL A 103 -0.19 10.24 20.14
CA VAL A 103 0.43 11.42 20.79
C VAL A 103 1.95 11.33 20.75
N LEU A 104 2.53 10.16 21.07
CA LEU A 104 3.97 9.97 21.01
C LEU A 104 4.52 10.21 19.60
N GLN A 105 3.88 9.64 18.58
CA GLN A 105 4.32 9.83 17.20
C GLN A 105 4.21 11.28 16.75
N ALA A 106 3.09 11.96 17.00
CA ALA A 106 2.96 13.38 16.70
C ALA A 106 4.06 14.22 17.37
N ARG A 107 4.44 13.88 18.61
CA ARG A 107 5.56 14.53 19.33
C ARG A 107 6.90 14.26 18.66
N LEU A 108 7.15 13.05 18.13
CA LEU A 108 8.38 12.71 17.41
C LEU A 108 8.50 13.49 16.09
N PHE A 109 7.36 13.82 15.45
CA PHE A 109 7.30 14.72 14.29
C PHE A 109 7.31 16.22 14.65
N GLY A 110 7.59 16.59 15.92
CA GLY A 110 7.80 17.97 16.34
C GLY A 110 6.55 18.72 16.84
N SER A 111 5.38 18.07 16.91
CA SER A 111 4.17 18.71 17.43
C SER A 111 4.30 19.09 18.90
N THR A 112 3.69 20.20 19.33
CA THR A 112 3.54 20.52 20.75
C THR A 112 2.64 19.49 21.45
N ARG A 113 2.67 19.42 22.80
CA ARG A 113 1.82 18.48 23.54
C ARG A 113 0.33 18.67 23.25
N SER A 114 -0.11 19.93 23.17
CA SER A 114 -1.52 20.25 22.88
C SER A 114 -1.91 19.88 21.46
N ALA A 115 -1.09 20.24 20.46
CA ALA A 115 -1.32 19.88 19.05
C ALA A 115 -1.33 18.35 18.85
N ALA A 116 -0.39 17.64 19.48
CA ALA A 116 -0.31 16.18 19.43
C ALA A 116 -1.59 15.50 20.00
N ALA A 117 -2.13 16.03 21.10
CA ALA A 117 -3.37 15.51 21.68
C ALA A 117 -4.58 15.75 20.78
N GLY A 118 -4.68 16.94 20.18
CA GLY A 118 -5.74 17.26 19.19
C GLY A 118 -5.64 16.36 17.96
N ARG A 119 -4.43 16.21 17.39
CA ARG A 119 -4.20 15.35 16.23
C ARG A 119 -4.51 13.88 16.52
N ALA A 120 -4.13 13.37 17.69
CA ALA A 120 -4.47 12.02 18.10
C ALA A 120 -6.00 11.80 18.18
N GLN A 121 -6.74 12.76 18.73
CA GLN A 121 -8.19 12.70 18.81
C GLN A 121 -8.83 12.69 17.41
N GLU A 122 -8.41 13.59 16.51
CA GLU A 122 -8.89 13.64 15.13
C GLU A 122 -8.65 12.32 14.37
N LEU A 123 -7.47 11.71 14.53
CA LEU A 123 -7.13 10.46 13.89
C LEU A 123 -7.92 9.27 14.47
N LEU A 124 -8.15 9.24 15.79
CA LEU A 124 -9.00 8.23 16.41
C LEU A 124 -10.45 8.31 15.92
N GLU A 125 -10.96 9.52 15.69
CA GLU A 125 -12.27 9.75 15.08
C GLU A 125 -12.31 9.28 13.62
N LEU A 126 -11.25 9.59 12.86
CA LEU A 126 -11.14 9.18 11.45
C LEU A 126 -11.24 7.67 11.28
N VAL A 127 -10.57 6.90 12.16
CA VAL A 127 -10.50 5.43 12.10
C VAL A 127 -11.46 4.73 13.07
N ASP A 128 -12.45 5.42 13.60
CA ASP A 128 -13.49 4.87 14.48
C ASP A 128 -12.93 4.05 15.67
N LEU A 129 -11.95 4.64 16.38
CA LEU A 129 -11.31 4.03 17.55
C LEU A 129 -11.42 4.86 18.83
N VAL A 130 -12.32 5.86 18.87
CA VAL A 130 -12.46 6.78 20.02
C VAL A 130 -12.81 6.01 21.31
N GLU A 131 -13.77 5.09 21.26
CA GLU A 131 -14.19 4.30 22.44
C GLU A 131 -13.10 3.36 22.96
N ALA A 132 -12.17 2.96 22.09
CA ALA A 132 -11.06 2.07 22.42
C ALA A 132 -9.75 2.83 22.71
N ALA A 133 -9.73 4.18 22.53
CA ALA A 133 -8.54 5.00 22.53
C ALA A 133 -7.63 4.80 23.75
N ASP A 134 -8.24 4.62 24.94
CA ASP A 134 -7.54 4.52 26.21
C ASP A 134 -7.40 3.06 26.70
N ARG A 135 -7.83 2.07 25.89
CA ARG A 135 -7.54 0.64 26.10
C ARG A 135 -6.15 0.30 25.58
N ARG A 136 -5.49 -0.68 26.21
CA ARG A 136 -4.17 -1.17 25.72
C ARG A 136 -4.32 -1.90 24.39
N ILE A 137 -3.39 -1.66 23.47
CA ILE A 137 -3.33 -2.22 22.12
C ILE A 137 -3.30 -3.75 22.12
N LYS A 138 -2.77 -4.39 23.18
CA LYS A 138 -2.82 -5.86 23.33
C LYS A 138 -4.24 -6.43 23.30
N GLY A 139 -5.25 -5.65 23.67
CA GLY A 139 -6.66 -6.03 23.68
C GLY A 139 -7.42 -5.63 22.39
N TYR A 140 -6.73 -5.11 21.38
CA TYR A 140 -7.33 -4.76 20.09
C TYR A 140 -7.49 -6.00 19.21
N SER A 141 -8.59 -6.04 18.44
CA SER A 141 -8.73 -7.00 17.33
C SER A 141 -7.72 -6.73 16.21
N GLY A 142 -7.57 -7.66 15.27
CA GLY A 142 -6.73 -7.46 14.08
C GLY A 142 -7.14 -6.21 13.30
N GLY A 143 -8.44 -6.03 13.04
CA GLY A 143 -8.98 -4.85 12.36
C GLY A 143 -8.73 -3.55 13.13
N MET A 144 -8.89 -3.53 14.46
CA MET A 144 -8.56 -2.37 15.29
C MET A 144 -7.08 -2.01 15.24
N LYS A 145 -6.20 -3.01 15.26
CA LYS A 145 -4.75 -2.78 15.12
C LYS A 145 -4.42 -2.19 13.76
N ARG A 146 -5.02 -2.71 12.69
CA ARG A 146 -4.80 -2.21 11.33
C ARG A 146 -5.27 -0.76 11.17
N ARG A 147 -6.45 -0.43 11.71
CA ARG A 147 -6.96 0.94 11.71
C ARG A 147 -6.08 1.90 12.51
N LEU A 148 -5.56 1.47 13.65
CA LEU A 148 -4.61 2.28 14.43
C LEU A 148 -3.28 2.46 13.70
N ASP A 149 -2.79 1.47 12.98
CA ASP A 149 -1.59 1.54 12.16
C ASP A 149 -1.75 2.56 11.02
N LEU A 150 -2.91 2.55 10.35
CA LEU A 150 -3.28 3.57 9.37
C LEU A 150 -3.28 4.98 9.99
N ALA A 151 -3.93 5.15 11.14
CA ALA A 151 -3.94 6.41 11.86
C ALA A 151 -2.52 6.90 12.22
N SER A 152 -1.66 5.97 12.62
CA SER A 152 -0.26 6.20 12.95
C SER A 152 0.54 6.72 11.74
N ALA A 153 0.33 6.15 10.57
CA ALA A 153 0.97 6.59 9.33
C ALA A 153 0.52 8.00 8.86
N LEU A 154 -0.61 8.49 9.35
CA LEU A 154 -1.20 9.79 9.00
C LEU A 154 -0.86 10.93 9.98
N VAL A 155 -0.14 10.66 11.05
CA VAL A 155 0.09 11.61 12.16
C VAL A 155 0.68 12.94 11.70
N HIS A 156 1.61 12.92 10.75
CA HIS A 156 2.35 14.07 10.25
C HIS A 156 1.79 14.65 8.93
N GLU A 157 0.54 14.27 8.57
CA GLU A 157 -0.17 14.75 7.36
C GLU A 157 0.61 14.51 6.06
N PRO A 158 0.94 13.24 5.75
CA PRO A 158 1.71 12.92 4.57
C PRO A 158 0.96 13.24 3.28
N GLU A 159 1.70 13.60 2.23
CA GLU A 159 1.18 13.78 0.88
C GLU A 159 0.86 12.42 0.21
N VAL A 160 1.63 11.37 0.57
CA VAL A 160 1.49 10.01 0.04
C VAL A 160 1.43 8.99 1.17
N LEU A 161 0.44 8.10 1.14
CA LEU A 161 0.30 6.97 2.06
C LEU A 161 0.61 5.66 1.34
N PHE A 162 1.66 4.97 1.77
CA PHE A 162 2.03 3.64 1.29
C PHE A 162 1.45 2.56 2.19
N LEU A 163 0.76 1.58 1.59
CA LEU A 163 0.11 0.47 2.26
C LEU A 163 0.57 -0.85 1.65
N ASP A 164 1.20 -1.70 2.47
CA ASP A 164 1.59 -3.03 2.01
C ASP A 164 0.56 -4.06 2.49
N GLU A 165 -0.27 -4.55 1.55
CA GLU A 165 -1.35 -5.51 1.75
C GLU A 165 -2.29 -5.14 2.92
N PRO A 166 -3.02 -3.99 2.84
CA PRO A 166 -3.71 -3.38 4.00
C PRO A 166 -4.80 -4.24 4.62
N THR A 167 -5.38 -5.20 3.90
CA THR A 167 -6.51 -6.00 4.38
C THR A 167 -6.20 -7.49 4.54
N THR A 168 -4.92 -7.88 4.36
CA THR A 168 -4.51 -9.29 4.53
C THR A 168 -4.77 -9.77 5.95
N GLY A 169 -5.43 -10.93 6.07
CA GLY A 169 -5.77 -11.55 7.36
C GLY A 169 -6.97 -10.92 8.08
N LEU A 170 -7.67 -9.96 7.48
CA LEU A 170 -8.90 -9.40 8.03
C LEU A 170 -10.13 -10.19 7.58
N ASP A 171 -11.12 -10.25 8.45
CA ASP A 171 -12.46 -10.74 8.10
C ASP A 171 -13.16 -9.78 7.10
N PRO A 172 -14.20 -10.26 6.37
CA PRO A 172 -14.86 -9.44 5.35
C PRO A 172 -15.41 -8.11 5.87
N ALA A 173 -15.97 -8.07 7.07
CA ALA A 173 -16.54 -6.84 7.64
C ALA A 173 -15.44 -5.82 7.98
N SER A 174 -14.35 -6.29 8.61
CA SER A 174 -13.17 -5.47 8.91
C SER A 174 -12.52 -4.92 7.63
N ARG A 175 -12.50 -5.70 6.53
CA ARG A 175 -11.99 -5.27 5.23
C ARG A 175 -12.80 -4.11 4.67
N LEU A 176 -14.13 -4.21 4.65
CA LEU A 176 -15.01 -3.15 4.17
C LEU A 176 -14.80 -1.84 4.97
N THR A 177 -14.66 -1.95 6.29
CA THR A 177 -14.38 -0.79 7.15
C THR A 177 -13.05 -0.12 6.76
N VAL A 178 -11.98 -0.89 6.55
CA VAL A 178 -10.68 -0.34 6.11
C VAL A 178 -10.82 0.34 4.73
N TRP A 179 -11.56 -0.24 3.79
CA TRP A 179 -11.79 0.38 2.48
C TRP A 179 -12.53 1.73 2.58
N GLU A 180 -13.53 1.82 3.45
CA GLU A 180 -14.23 3.11 3.69
C GLU A 180 -13.29 4.15 4.28
N GLU A 181 -12.42 3.75 5.20
CA GLU A 181 -11.43 4.64 5.80
C GLU A 181 -10.42 5.13 4.77
N LEU A 182 -9.92 4.25 3.89
CA LEU A 182 -9.02 4.65 2.80
C LEU A 182 -9.69 5.65 1.85
N ARG A 183 -10.96 5.45 1.50
CA ARG A 183 -11.70 6.43 0.69
C ARG A 183 -11.83 7.79 1.41
N ARG A 184 -12.08 7.80 2.73
CA ARG A 184 -12.14 9.04 3.53
C ARG A 184 -10.79 9.76 3.59
N ILE A 185 -9.69 9.01 3.70
CA ILE A 185 -8.32 9.56 3.70
C ILE A 185 -8.01 10.17 2.32
N ASN A 186 -8.28 9.45 1.24
CA ASN A 186 -8.06 9.95 -0.11
C ASN A 186 -8.91 11.19 -0.43
N ALA A 187 -10.19 11.21 -0.03
CA ALA A 187 -11.08 12.35 -0.19
C ALA A 187 -10.58 13.64 0.49
N ARG A 188 -9.63 13.54 1.43
CA ARG A 188 -8.93 14.68 2.06
C ARG A 188 -7.69 15.13 1.27
N GLY A 189 -7.41 14.49 0.12
CA GLY A 189 -6.32 14.86 -0.79
C GLY A 189 -5.05 14.04 -0.64
N THR A 190 -4.99 13.06 0.29
CA THR A 190 -3.83 12.17 0.42
C THR A 190 -3.81 11.17 -0.74
N THR A 191 -2.70 11.09 -1.47
CA THR A 191 -2.46 10.04 -2.47
C THR A 191 -2.26 8.70 -1.77
N ILE A 192 -2.89 7.64 -2.26
CA ILE A 192 -2.74 6.31 -1.70
C ILE A 192 -2.03 5.40 -2.71
N PHE A 193 -0.93 4.80 -2.29
CA PHE A 193 -0.25 3.72 -3.00
C PHE A 193 -0.42 2.43 -2.21
N LEU A 194 -1.20 1.48 -2.71
CA LEU A 194 -1.41 0.20 -2.03
C LEU A 194 -0.90 -0.99 -2.84
N THR A 195 -0.26 -1.93 -2.17
CA THR A 195 -0.02 -3.25 -2.75
C THR A 195 -1.14 -4.19 -2.35
N THR A 196 -1.52 -5.07 -3.24
CA THR A 196 -2.50 -6.12 -2.94
C THR A 196 -2.30 -7.35 -3.81
N GLN A 197 -2.74 -8.49 -3.30
CA GLN A 197 -2.98 -9.71 -4.07
C GLN A 197 -4.48 -9.98 -4.28
N TYR A 198 -5.33 -9.18 -3.64
CA TYR A 198 -6.79 -9.31 -3.73
C TYR A 198 -7.32 -8.45 -4.87
N LEU A 199 -7.78 -9.10 -5.93
CA LEU A 199 -8.30 -8.45 -7.13
C LEU A 199 -9.57 -7.63 -6.85
N GLU A 200 -10.41 -8.11 -5.92
CA GLU A 200 -11.59 -7.37 -5.47
C GLU A 200 -11.20 -6.02 -4.83
N GLU A 201 -10.14 -5.99 -4.00
CA GLU A 201 -9.65 -4.76 -3.39
C GLU A 201 -9.18 -3.76 -4.45
N ALA A 202 -8.41 -4.23 -5.43
CA ALA A 202 -7.95 -3.40 -6.53
C ALA A 202 -9.13 -2.85 -7.36
N ASP A 203 -10.13 -3.69 -7.65
CA ASP A 203 -11.31 -3.31 -8.44
C ASP A 203 -12.22 -2.30 -7.73
N GLN A 204 -12.31 -2.37 -6.39
CA GLN A 204 -13.19 -1.52 -5.59
C GLN A 204 -12.56 -0.21 -5.13
N LEU A 205 -11.24 -0.17 -4.97
CA LEU A 205 -10.56 0.98 -4.37
C LEU A 205 -9.75 1.81 -5.36
N CYS A 206 -9.14 1.16 -6.37
CA CYS A 206 -8.11 1.84 -7.16
C CYS A 206 -8.72 2.62 -8.32
N ASP A 207 -8.29 3.85 -8.49
CA ASP A 207 -8.56 4.64 -9.69
C ASP A 207 -7.78 4.07 -10.88
N ARG A 208 -6.53 3.69 -10.63
CA ARG A 208 -5.61 3.07 -11.59
C ARG A 208 -4.77 2.02 -10.89
N LEU A 209 -4.32 1.01 -11.63
CA LEU A 209 -3.46 -0.03 -11.09
C LEU A 209 -2.39 -0.47 -12.09
N ALA A 210 -1.26 -0.96 -11.57
CA ALA A 210 -0.29 -1.70 -12.33
C ALA A 210 -0.23 -3.16 -11.87
N ILE A 211 -0.22 -4.08 -12.82
CA ILE A 211 -0.03 -5.51 -12.57
C ILE A 211 1.47 -5.80 -12.71
N ILE A 212 2.08 -6.28 -11.62
CA ILE A 212 3.48 -6.72 -11.61
C ILE A 212 3.54 -8.25 -11.56
N ASP A 213 4.38 -8.83 -12.42
CA ASP A 213 4.74 -10.24 -12.38
C ASP A 213 6.24 -10.39 -12.65
N ASP A 214 6.90 -11.29 -11.93
CA ASP A 214 8.35 -11.58 -12.06
C ASP A 214 9.22 -10.30 -12.11
N GLY A 215 8.94 -9.33 -11.22
CA GLY A 215 9.68 -8.08 -11.09
C GLY A 215 9.44 -7.03 -12.17
N ARG A 216 8.45 -7.19 -13.06
CA ARG A 216 8.13 -6.28 -14.16
C ARG A 216 6.66 -5.89 -14.16
N ILE A 217 6.36 -4.64 -14.50
CA ILE A 217 4.99 -4.24 -14.80
C ILE A 217 4.60 -4.86 -16.14
N VAL A 218 3.52 -5.66 -16.14
CA VAL A 218 2.99 -6.33 -17.34
C VAL A 218 1.79 -5.63 -17.94
N ARG A 219 1.03 -4.88 -17.14
CA ARG A 219 -0.09 -4.01 -17.56
C ARG A 219 -0.29 -2.89 -16.56
N GLU A 220 -0.80 -1.77 -17.06
CA GLU A 220 -1.22 -0.62 -16.25
C GLU A 220 -2.45 0.03 -16.90
N GLY A 221 -3.39 0.53 -16.07
CA GLY A 221 -4.60 1.20 -16.49
C GLY A 221 -5.64 1.27 -15.39
N THR A 222 -6.78 1.89 -15.66
CA THR A 222 -7.94 1.82 -14.77
C THR A 222 -8.52 0.39 -14.78
N PRO A 223 -9.19 -0.08 -13.70
CA PRO A 223 -9.85 -1.38 -13.71
C PRO A 223 -10.80 -1.55 -14.92
N MET A 224 -11.51 -0.49 -15.27
CA MET A 224 -12.45 -0.49 -16.39
C MET A 224 -11.74 -0.63 -17.75
N GLU A 225 -10.65 0.10 -17.98
CA GLU A 225 -9.85 0.01 -19.21
C GLU A 225 -9.26 -1.37 -19.39
N LEU A 226 -8.68 -1.95 -18.34
CA LEU A 226 -8.09 -3.29 -18.37
C LEU A 226 -9.12 -4.37 -18.70
N LYS A 227 -10.32 -4.29 -18.14
CA LYS A 227 -11.45 -5.17 -18.46
C LYS A 227 -11.92 -5.00 -19.90
N ALA A 228 -12.05 -3.75 -20.36
CA ALA A 228 -12.48 -3.46 -21.74
C ALA A 228 -11.44 -3.96 -22.77
N GLU A 229 -10.14 -3.78 -22.50
CA GLU A 229 -9.04 -4.31 -23.34
C GLU A 229 -9.12 -5.82 -23.45
N LEU A 230 -9.29 -6.55 -22.35
CA LEU A 230 -9.44 -8.00 -22.35
C LEU A 230 -10.66 -8.43 -23.16
N ARG A 231 -11.81 -7.77 -22.93
CA ARG A 231 -13.05 -8.03 -23.66
C ARG A 231 -12.86 -7.92 -25.17
N GLN A 232 -12.22 -6.84 -25.63
CA GLN A 232 -11.96 -6.60 -27.03
C GLN A 232 -10.99 -7.64 -27.62
N ARG A 233 -9.87 -7.89 -26.95
CA ARG A 233 -8.82 -8.80 -27.41
C ARG A 233 -9.27 -10.24 -27.51
N ARG A 234 -10.15 -10.69 -26.59
CA ARG A 234 -10.70 -12.04 -26.54
C ARG A 234 -12.08 -12.18 -27.21
N ALA A 235 -12.62 -11.08 -27.77
CA ALA A 235 -13.97 -11.02 -28.38
C ALA A 235 -15.06 -11.57 -27.42
N LEU A 236 -14.98 -11.21 -26.13
CA LEU A 236 -15.92 -11.67 -25.11
C LEU A 236 -17.28 -10.99 -25.27
N THR A 237 -18.37 -11.74 -25.09
CA THR A 237 -19.75 -11.22 -25.15
C THR A 237 -20.25 -10.68 -23.80
N TYR A 238 -19.46 -10.83 -22.74
CA TYR A 238 -19.73 -10.38 -21.37
C TYR A 238 -18.61 -9.44 -20.90
N GLU A 239 -18.84 -8.77 -19.78
CA GLU A 239 -17.82 -7.95 -19.13
C GLU A 239 -16.92 -8.82 -18.25
N PRO A 240 -15.59 -8.90 -18.53
CA PRO A 240 -14.70 -9.73 -17.74
C PRO A 240 -14.45 -9.14 -16.36
N THR A 241 -14.08 -10.00 -15.41
CA THR A 241 -13.61 -9.61 -14.09
C THR A 241 -12.13 -9.22 -14.12
N LEU A 242 -11.66 -8.54 -13.07
CA LEU A 242 -10.24 -8.24 -12.93
C LEU A 242 -9.41 -9.53 -12.72
N ASP A 243 -10.02 -10.61 -12.18
CA ASP A 243 -9.42 -11.94 -12.09
C ASP A 243 -9.08 -12.49 -13.48
N GLU A 244 -9.99 -12.36 -14.43
CA GLU A 244 -9.77 -12.81 -15.80
C GLU A 244 -8.69 -11.99 -16.50
N VAL A 245 -8.63 -10.67 -16.25
CA VAL A 245 -7.55 -9.81 -16.74
C VAL A 245 -6.21 -10.29 -16.19
N PHE A 246 -6.13 -10.50 -14.87
CA PHE A 246 -4.91 -10.93 -14.19
C PHE A 246 -4.39 -12.28 -14.74
N LEU A 247 -5.26 -13.28 -14.87
CA LEU A 247 -4.91 -14.59 -15.42
C LEU A 247 -4.41 -14.49 -16.86
N ASP A 248 -5.04 -13.64 -17.66
CA ASP A 248 -4.67 -13.47 -19.07
C ASP A 248 -3.31 -12.79 -19.26
N VAL A 249 -2.99 -11.76 -18.46
CA VAL A 249 -1.73 -11.02 -18.61
C VAL A 249 -0.53 -11.72 -17.96
N THR A 250 -0.76 -12.52 -16.91
CA THR A 250 0.30 -13.28 -16.21
C THR A 250 0.50 -14.69 -16.78
N GLY A 251 -0.42 -15.15 -17.66
CA GLY A 251 -0.39 -16.53 -18.20
C GLY A 251 -0.61 -17.62 -17.13
N ARG A 252 -1.13 -17.25 -15.94
CA ARG A 252 -1.41 -18.19 -14.85
C ARG A 252 -2.74 -18.90 -15.04
N THR A 253 -2.89 -20.07 -14.45
CA THR A 253 -4.17 -20.79 -14.40
C THR A 253 -4.83 -20.58 -13.04
N ARG A 254 -6.16 -20.71 -12.96
CA ARG A 254 -6.94 -20.57 -11.70
C ARG A 254 -6.40 -21.47 -10.58
N GLU A 255 -5.89 -22.65 -10.89
CA GLU A 255 -5.32 -23.59 -9.91
C GLU A 255 -4.04 -23.09 -9.26
N ARG A 256 -3.17 -22.39 -10.00
CA ARG A 256 -1.94 -21.79 -9.43
C ARG A 256 -2.22 -20.60 -8.52
N VAL A 257 -3.21 -19.78 -8.85
CA VAL A 257 -3.58 -18.62 -8.02
C VAL A 257 -4.19 -19.08 -6.68
N ALA A 258 -4.97 -20.16 -6.67
CA ALA A 258 -5.53 -20.75 -5.45
C ALA A 258 -4.44 -21.37 -4.54
N GLY A 259 -3.37 -21.93 -5.11
CA GLY A 259 -2.23 -22.46 -4.37
C GLY A 259 -1.42 -21.40 -3.65
N ASP A 260 -1.15 -20.27 -4.31
CA ASP A 260 -0.39 -19.14 -3.74
C ASP A 260 -1.10 -18.50 -2.52
N VAL A 261 -2.44 -18.61 -2.44
CA VAL A 261 -3.25 -18.12 -1.30
C VAL A 261 -3.21 -19.08 -0.09
N GLN A 262 -3.05 -20.39 -0.31
CA GLN A 262 -3.03 -21.38 0.77
C GLN A 262 -1.67 -21.49 1.49
N GLU A 263 -0.55 -21.22 0.83
CA GLU A 263 0.79 -21.24 1.47
C GLU A 263 0.99 -20.13 2.51
N VAL A 264 0.15 -19.07 2.51
CA VAL A 264 0.22 -17.96 3.49
C VAL A 264 -0.54 -18.27 4.79
N GLN A 265 -1.37 -19.33 4.82
CA GLN A 265 -2.18 -19.71 5.99
C GLN A 265 -1.61 -20.89 6.79
N ALA A 266 -0.48 -21.44 6.41
CA ALA A 266 0.25 -22.52 7.08
C ALA A 266 1.52 -21.98 7.76
#